data_436f434f3761e8f24e687a6d8e6d7928
#
_entry.id   436f434f3761e8f24e687a6d8e6d7928
#
_cell.length_a   1.000
_cell.length_b   1.000
_cell.length_c   1.000
_cell.angle_alpha   90.00
_cell.angle_beta   90.00
_cell.angle_gamma   90.00
#
_symmetry.space_group_name_H-M   'P 1'
#
loop_
_entity.id
_entity.type
_entity.pdbx_description
1 polymer ?
#
loop_
_entity_poly.entity_id
_entity_poly.type
_entity_poly.pdbx_seq_one_letter_code
_entity_poly.pdbx_strand_id
1 'polypeptide(L)'
;MTKNVYFNDAIIGNGKVTAGLDRKGRILRAYFPTPDFKSQISDMYIAFKIYDEIEEEEYIHVCGEEYGTEYEQKYVQDTNILKTNMYILNKDISIIQTDFVPLNENMHIRNYEIKNESNKKIIIYPMLHSGITSSIYENSSSMFMQDAIIHYNHGYSVAIFSKTEIIEKRVNSDIQLEYPIDYFKNFENIEEYVGLSSKSTIKFEKIVIEPNETKEFPVYVYFNENDKKEMSGLEMEIIRAKKINVKDREAEAEKYWKRLIEKHIKHDLSKVDLKTAEIYKQSIILLSILRNNETGAVIAALESDEERKHSRRIPDMYGQETYIML
;
A
#
# COMPACT_ATOMS: atom_id res chain seq x y z
N MET A 1 -9.44 -14.87 14.81
CA MET A 1 -8.03 -14.55 15.20
C MET A 1 -7.96 -13.08 15.51
N THR A 2 -7.54 -12.69 16.72
CA THR A 2 -7.30 -11.29 17.06
C THR A 2 -6.12 -10.81 16.22
N LYS A 3 -6.39 -9.96 15.23
CA LYS A 3 -5.33 -9.28 14.44
C LYS A 3 -4.46 -8.49 15.43
N ASN A 4 -3.18 -8.81 15.47
CA ASN A 4 -2.21 -7.99 16.17
C ASN A 4 -1.85 -6.83 15.23
N VAL A 5 -2.73 -5.83 15.17
CA VAL A 5 -2.67 -4.71 14.21
C VAL A 5 -1.69 -3.62 14.66
N TYR A 6 -1.01 -3.82 15.77
CA TYR A 6 -0.25 -2.75 16.44
C TYR A 6 1.13 -2.47 15.83
N PHE A 7 1.73 -3.42 15.14
CA PHE A 7 3.09 -3.26 14.62
C PHE A 7 3.12 -3.33 13.11
N ASN A 8 3.92 -2.47 12.50
CA ASN A 8 4.29 -2.58 11.11
C ASN A 8 5.52 -3.47 10.99
N ASP A 9 5.49 -4.46 10.11
CA ASP A 9 6.66 -5.29 9.80
C ASP A 9 7.63 -4.56 8.85
N ALA A 10 7.10 -3.64 8.05
CA ALA A 10 7.88 -2.78 7.15
C ALA A 10 7.30 -1.36 7.04
N ILE A 11 8.17 -0.39 6.77
CA ILE A 11 7.81 1.01 6.56
C ILE A 11 8.46 1.52 5.27
N ILE A 12 7.66 2.07 4.38
CA ILE A 12 8.12 2.74 3.17
C ILE A 12 7.68 4.20 3.13
N GLY A 13 8.43 5.05 2.46
CA GLY A 13 8.04 6.46 2.38
C GLY A 13 9.11 7.36 1.75
N ASN A 14 8.81 8.66 1.69
CA ASN A 14 9.70 9.70 1.18
C ASN A 14 9.71 10.97 2.09
N GLY A 15 9.18 10.87 3.31
CA GLY A 15 9.04 12.00 4.24
C GLY A 15 7.76 12.84 4.02
N LYS A 16 6.98 12.57 2.97
CA LYS A 16 5.63 13.11 2.74
C LYS A 16 4.59 12.00 2.81
N VAL A 17 4.72 11.03 1.92
CA VAL A 17 3.91 9.80 1.95
C VAL A 17 4.70 8.77 2.75
N THR A 18 4.05 8.16 3.74
CA THR A 18 4.62 7.10 4.55
C THR A 18 3.58 6.00 4.73
N ALA A 19 3.94 4.75 4.48
CA ALA A 19 3.05 3.61 4.64
C ALA A 19 3.69 2.53 5.51
N GLY A 20 2.88 1.97 6.42
CA GLY A 20 3.21 0.81 7.23
C GLY A 20 2.56 -0.44 6.66
N LEU A 21 3.37 -1.50 6.49
CA LEU A 21 2.93 -2.76 5.91
C LEU A 21 3.14 -3.91 6.89
N ASP A 22 2.32 -4.97 6.76
CA ASP A 22 2.57 -6.24 7.41
C ASP A 22 3.56 -7.09 6.59
N ARG A 23 4.03 -8.21 7.20
CA ARG A 23 4.99 -9.14 6.57
C ARG A 23 4.46 -9.84 5.30
N LYS A 24 3.18 -9.67 4.98
CA LYS A 24 2.52 -10.26 3.82
C LYS A 24 2.18 -9.22 2.75
N GLY A 25 2.65 -7.99 2.94
CA GLY A 25 2.51 -6.90 1.98
C GLY A 25 1.18 -6.16 2.03
N ARG A 26 0.35 -6.32 3.08
CA ARG A 26 -0.85 -5.49 3.27
C ARG A 26 -0.44 -4.12 3.79
N ILE A 27 -1.03 -3.03 3.29
CA ILE A 27 -0.92 -1.73 3.92
C ILE A 27 -1.85 -1.72 5.13
N LEU A 28 -1.30 -1.46 6.29
CA LEU A 28 -2.06 -1.33 7.53
C LEU A 28 -2.47 0.12 7.77
N ARG A 29 -1.66 1.06 7.30
CA ARG A 29 -1.86 2.51 7.41
C ARG A 29 -1.01 3.27 6.41
N ALA A 30 -1.47 4.45 6.02
CA ALA A 30 -0.70 5.35 5.18
C ALA A 30 -0.97 6.80 5.58
N TYR A 31 0.09 7.60 5.68
CA TYR A 31 0.08 8.97 6.16
C TYR A 31 0.50 9.94 5.06
N PHE A 32 -0.16 11.09 5.02
CA PHE A 32 0.11 12.21 4.15
C PHE A 32 -0.54 13.47 4.74
N PRO A 33 0.05 14.67 4.68
CA PRO A 33 1.26 15.07 3.92
C PRO A 33 2.58 14.85 4.69
N THR A 34 2.52 14.39 5.91
CA THR A 34 3.67 14.15 6.78
C THR A 34 3.48 12.86 7.57
N PRO A 35 4.57 12.21 8.05
CA PRO A 35 4.46 10.94 8.78
C PRO A 35 3.74 11.06 10.14
N ASP A 36 3.63 12.26 10.69
CA ASP A 36 2.92 12.59 11.95
C ASP A 36 1.47 13.05 11.73
N PHE A 37 0.97 12.98 10.50
CA PHE A 37 -0.42 13.31 10.19
C PHE A 37 -1.36 12.11 10.41
N LYS A 38 -2.65 12.31 10.22
CA LYS A 38 -3.66 11.23 10.31
C LYS A 38 -3.48 10.21 9.20
N SER A 39 -3.75 8.94 9.50
CA SER A 39 -3.77 7.90 8.49
C SER A 39 -4.88 8.15 7.47
N GLN A 40 -4.52 8.08 6.19
CA GLN A 40 -5.43 8.24 5.05
C GLN A 40 -5.93 6.88 4.52
N ILE A 41 -5.33 5.78 4.96
CA ILE A 41 -5.73 4.41 4.63
C ILE A 41 -5.70 3.60 5.92
N SER A 42 -6.77 2.88 6.20
CA SER A 42 -6.86 1.99 7.37
C SER A 42 -6.58 0.52 7.05
N ASP A 43 -6.74 0.13 5.81
CA ASP A 43 -6.44 -1.22 5.31
C ASP A 43 -6.43 -1.22 3.78
N MET A 44 -5.44 -1.86 3.17
CA MET A 44 -5.40 -2.06 1.72
C MET A 44 -4.67 -3.34 1.38
N TYR A 45 -5.32 -4.22 0.63
CA TYR A 45 -4.74 -5.47 0.16
C TYR A 45 -5.35 -5.91 -1.17
N ILE A 46 -4.72 -6.87 -1.82
CA ILE A 46 -5.18 -7.44 -3.09
C ILE A 46 -5.64 -8.88 -2.90
N ALA A 47 -6.59 -9.29 -3.71
CA ALA A 47 -6.93 -10.68 -3.96
C ALA A 47 -6.84 -10.95 -5.46
N PHE A 48 -6.50 -12.18 -5.81
CA PHE A 48 -6.46 -12.65 -7.19
C PHE A 48 -7.47 -13.77 -7.37
N LYS A 49 -8.49 -13.53 -8.20
CA LYS A 49 -9.36 -14.60 -8.65
C LYS A 49 -8.70 -15.27 -9.84
N ILE A 50 -8.30 -16.51 -9.66
CA ILE A 50 -7.56 -17.31 -10.64
C ILE A 50 -8.51 -18.31 -11.24
N TYR A 51 -8.56 -18.37 -12.56
CA TYR A 51 -9.38 -19.31 -13.31
C TYR A 51 -8.49 -20.19 -14.19
N ASP A 52 -8.64 -21.51 -14.04
CA ASP A 52 -8.04 -22.52 -14.89
C ASP A 52 -9.07 -22.94 -15.95
N GLU A 53 -8.80 -22.65 -17.23
CA GLU A 53 -9.71 -22.98 -18.32
C GLU A 53 -9.91 -24.48 -18.52
N ILE A 54 -8.96 -25.33 -18.08
CA ILE A 54 -9.02 -26.78 -18.27
C ILE A 54 -9.82 -27.45 -17.16
N GLU A 55 -9.62 -26.99 -15.93
CA GLU A 55 -10.27 -27.57 -14.73
C GLU A 55 -11.62 -26.92 -14.44
N GLU A 56 -11.96 -25.82 -15.13
CA GLU A 56 -13.15 -24.98 -14.86
C GLU A 56 -13.26 -24.56 -13.37
N GLU A 57 -12.13 -24.59 -12.66
CA GLU A 57 -12.06 -24.25 -11.25
C GLU A 57 -11.73 -22.78 -11.02
N GLU A 58 -12.44 -22.16 -10.09
CA GLU A 58 -12.13 -20.83 -9.59
C GLU A 58 -11.40 -20.93 -8.25
N TYR A 59 -10.23 -20.35 -8.18
CA TYR A 59 -9.47 -20.20 -6.95
C TYR A 59 -9.31 -18.71 -6.61
N ILE A 60 -9.47 -18.37 -5.33
CA ILE A 60 -9.28 -17.02 -4.87
C ILE A 60 -8.16 -17.01 -3.85
N HIS A 61 -7.09 -16.34 -4.23
CA HIS A 61 -5.97 -16.03 -3.36
C HIS A 61 -6.15 -14.62 -2.79
N VAL A 62 -6.23 -14.50 -1.47
CA VAL A 62 -6.26 -13.21 -0.78
C VAL A 62 -4.90 -12.96 -0.15
N CYS A 63 -4.24 -11.88 -0.52
CA CYS A 63 -2.99 -11.49 0.12
C CYS A 63 -3.18 -11.29 1.62
N GLY A 64 -2.38 -11.97 2.40
CA GLY A 64 -2.46 -11.95 3.86
C GLY A 64 -3.07 -13.19 4.48
N GLU A 65 -3.60 -14.14 3.72
CA GLU A 65 -3.99 -15.46 4.21
C GLU A 65 -2.79 -16.38 4.40
N GLU A 66 -2.91 -17.33 5.36
CA GLU A 66 -1.80 -18.22 5.72
C GLU A 66 -1.81 -19.54 4.96
N TYR A 67 -2.96 -19.91 4.38
CA TYR A 67 -3.13 -21.21 3.77
C TYR A 67 -2.74 -21.20 2.28
N GLY A 68 -1.86 -22.13 1.90
CA GLY A 68 -1.50 -22.38 0.52
C GLY A 68 -0.59 -21.33 -0.13
N THR A 69 -0.02 -20.42 0.65
CA THR A 69 0.90 -19.39 0.14
C THR A 69 2.08 -19.20 1.07
N GLU A 70 3.27 -19.22 0.50
CA GLU A 70 4.51 -18.86 1.18
C GLU A 70 4.84 -17.39 0.94
N TYR A 71 5.32 -16.69 1.96
CA TYR A 71 5.69 -15.28 1.91
C TYR A 71 7.13 -15.08 2.35
N GLU A 72 7.87 -14.30 1.58
CA GLU A 72 9.17 -13.76 1.95
C GLU A 72 9.18 -12.25 1.70
N GLN A 73 9.50 -11.45 2.72
CA GLN A 73 9.55 -9.99 2.58
C GLN A 73 10.93 -9.47 2.93
N LYS A 74 11.46 -8.60 2.07
CA LYS A 74 12.75 -7.94 2.30
C LYS A 74 12.87 -6.63 1.53
N TYR A 75 13.64 -5.70 2.06
CA TYR A 75 14.04 -4.52 1.32
C TYR A 75 15.10 -4.87 0.26
N VAL A 76 15.03 -4.18 -0.87
CA VAL A 76 16.15 -4.15 -1.80
C VAL A 76 17.34 -3.52 -1.08
N GLN A 77 18.50 -4.13 -1.20
CA GLN A 77 19.70 -3.72 -0.46
C GLN A 77 19.99 -2.22 -0.57
N ASP A 78 20.18 -1.58 0.58
CA ASP A 78 20.51 -0.16 0.70
C ASP A 78 19.41 0.78 0.13
N THR A 79 18.14 0.38 0.20
CA THR A 79 17.00 1.16 -0.27
C THR A 79 15.79 1.12 0.65
N ASN A 80 14.78 1.94 0.35
CA ASN A 80 13.43 1.84 0.90
C ASN A 80 12.44 1.28 -0.13
N ILE A 81 12.90 0.35 -0.94
CA ILE A 81 12.06 -0.44 -1.87
C ILE A 81 11.83 -1.79 -1.22
N LEU A 82 10.57 -2.14 -0.99
CA LEU A 82 10.19 -3.37 -0.32
C LEU A 82 9.69 -4.39 -1.36
N LYS A 83 10.23 -5.61 -1.30
CA LYS A 83 9.74 -6.73 -2.11
C LYS A 83 9.11 -7.78 -1.21
N THR A 84 7.88 -8.16 -1.53
CA THR A 84 7.16 -9.26 -0.92
C THR A 84 6.94 -10.34 -1.96
N ASN A 85 7.67 -11.43 -1.84
CA ASN A 85 7.51 -12.61 -2.69
C ASN A 85 6.38 -13.48 -2.13
N MET A 86 5.48 -13.92 -2.99
CA MET A 86 4.36 -14.80 -2.68
C MET A 86 4.40 -15.97 -3.63
N TYR A 87 4.33 -17.19 -3.11
CA TYR A 87 4.23 -18.39 -3.92
C TYR A 87 2.96 -19.16 -3.59
N ILE A 88 2.06 -19.28 -4.57
CA ILE A 88 0.78 -19.99 -4.43
C ILE A 88 1.02 -21.47 -4.75
N LEU A 89 1.18 -22.28 -3.70
CA LEU A 89 1.68 -23.66 -3.77
C LEU A 89 0.89 -24.56 -4.72
N ASN A 90 -0.44 -24.48 -4.69
CA ASN A 90 -1.29 -25.41 -5.45
C ASN A 90 -1.60 -24.96 -6.90
N LYS A 91 -1.04 -23.84 -7.34
CA LYS A 91 -1.32 -23.27 -8.67
C LYS A 91 -0.06 -22.95 -9.47
N ASP A 92 1.13 -23.20 -8.91
CA ASP A 92 2.41 -22.91 -9.54
C ASP A 92 2.47 -21.45 -10.05
N ILE A 93 2.07 -20.52 -9.20
CA ILE A 93 2.07 -19.09 -9.49
C ILE A 93 2.98 -18.40 -8.48
N SER A 94 3.96 -17.66 -8.97
CA SER A 94 4.78 -16.77 -8.16
C SER A 94 4.40 -15.31 -8.42
N ILE A 95 4.35 -14.52 -7.35
CA ILE A 95 4.02 -13.10 -7.41
C ILE A 95 5.08 -12.33 -6.64
N ILE A 96 5.67 -11.33 -7.29
CA ILE A 96 6.56 -10.37 -6.64
C ILE A 96 5.81 -9.05 -6.53
N GLN A 97 5.47 -8.67 -5.31
CA GLN A 97 4.93 -7.34 -5.01
C GLN A 97 6.10 -6.42 -4.66
N THR A 98 6.28 -5.36 -5.42
CA THR A 98 7.26 -4.32 -5.17
C THR A 98 6.56 -3.04 -4.74
N ASP A 99 6.87 -2.56 -3.53
CA ASP A 99 6.31 -1.35 -2.94
C ASP A 99 7.39 -0.28 -2.79
N PHE A 100 7.13 0.92 -3.29
CA PHE A 100 8.01 2.07 -3.10
C PHE A 100 7.28 3.41 -3.25
N VAL A 101 7.87 4.47 -2.73
CA VAL A 101 7.39 5.85 -2.86
C VAL A 101 8.45 6.66 -3.62
N PRO A 102 8.14 7.15 -4.85
CA PRO A 102 9.05 8.02 -5.57
C PRO A 102 9.30 9.32 -4.81
N LEU A 103 10.53 9.86 -4.92
CA LEU A 103 11.00 10.94 -4.05
C LEU A 103 10.19 12.22 -4.02
N ASN A 104 9.82 12.71 -5.17
CA ASN A 104 9.18 14.02 -5.32
C ASN A 104 7.70 13.89 -5.66
N GLU A 105 7.13 12.73 -5.41
CA GLU A 105 5.74 12.45 -5.74
C GLU A 105 4.93 12.12 -4.50
N ASN A 106 3.68 12.52 -4.49
CA ASN A 106 2.72 12.18 -3.44
C ASN A 106 2.05 10.84 -3.77
N MET A 107 2.84 9.84 -4.15
CA MET A 107 2.32 8.59 -4.69
C MET A 107 3.11 7.39 -4.18
N HIS A 108 2.40 6.40 -3.66
CA HIS A 108 2.93 5.07 -3.44
C HIS A 108 2.65 4.24 -4.69
N ILE A 109 3.67 3.59 -5.22
CA ILE A 109 3.56 2.64 -6.33
C ILE A 109 3.71 1.25 -5.78
N ARG A 110 2.77 0.39 -6.14
CA ARG A 110 2.75 -1.04 -5.86
C ARG A 110 2.68 -1.79 -7.17
N ASN A 111 3.75 -2.49 -7.53
CA ASN A 111 3.81 -3.28 -8.76
C ASN A 111 3.77 -4.77 -8.44
N TYR A 112 2.92 -5.51 -9.12
CA TYR A 112 2.87 -6.96 -9.06
C TYR A 112 3.44 -7.54 -10.34
N GLU A 113 4.50 -8.34 -10.23
CA GLU A 113 5.00 -9.20 -11.29
C GLU A 113 4.45 -10.61 -11.03
N ILE A 114 3.52 -11.05 -11.88
CA ILE A 114 2.81 -12.31 -11.73
C ILE A 114 3.36 -13.28 -12.77
N LYS A 115 3.99 -14.35 -12.32
CA LYS A 115 4.57 -15.39 -13.16
C LYS A 115 3.76 -16.67 -13.07
N ASN A 116 3.36 -17.17 -14.22
CA ASN A 116 2.77 -18.50 -14.37
C ASN A 116 3.89 -19.54 -14.51
N GLU A 117 4.13 -20.35 -13.49
CA GLU A 117 5.15 -21.41 -13.51
C GLU A 117 4.57 -22.77 -13.94
N SER A 118 3.24 -22.83 -14.15
CA SER A 118 2.56 -24.02 -14.63
C SER A 118 2.73 -24.23 -16.14
N ASN A 119 2.31 -25.39 -16.62
CA ASN A 119 2.28 -25.73 -18.04
C ASN A 119 0.94 -25.41 -18.72
N LYS A 120 0.03 -24.71 -18.04
CA LYS A 120 -1.31 -24.33 -18.51
C LYS A 120 -1.42 -22.82 -18.59
N LYS A 121 -2.26 -22.33 -19.49
CA LYS A 121 -2.66 -20.92 -19.52
C LYS A 121 -3.55 -20.61 -18.29
N ILE A 122 -3.32 -19.49 -17.64
CA ILE A 122 -4.12 -19.01 -16.51
C ILE A 122 -4.75 -17.66 -16.81
N ILE A 123 -5.91 -17.43 -16.23
CA ILE A 123 -6.61 -16.14 -16.26
C ILE A 123 -6.74 -15.63 -14.83
N ILE A 124 -6.29 -14.40 -14.60
CA ILE A 124 -6.31 -13.78 -13.29
C ILE A 124 -7.13 -12.50 -13.34
N TYR A 125 -8.08 -12.34 -12.39
CA TYR A 125 -8.78 -11.09 -12.15
C TYR A 125 -8.24 -10.48 -10.85
N PRO A 126 -7.46 -9.40 -10.91
CA PRO A 126 -7.05 -8.69 -9.69
C PRO A 126 -8.26 -8.01 -9.03
N MET A 127 -8.37 -8.14 -7.71
CA MET A 127 -9.38 -7.50 -6.90
C MET A 127 -8.73 -6.74 -5.76
N LEU A 128 -8.89 -5.43 -5.71
CA LEU A 128 -8.27 -4.58 -4.71
C LEU A 128 -9.29 -4.16 -3.67
N HIS A 129 -8.95 -4.37 -2.41
CA HIS A 129 -9.68 -3.84 -1.27
C HIS A 129 -8.94 -2.65 -0.68
N SER A 130 -9.66 -1.59 -0.33
CA SER A 130 -9.13 -0.46 0.42
C SER A 130 -10.17 0.11 1.38
N GLY A 131 -9.70 0.63 2.50
CA GLY A 131 -10.54 1.26 3.51
C GLY A 131 -9.94 2.57 4.01
N ILE A 132 -10.82 3.48 4.39
CA ILE A 132 -10.50 4.68 5.15
C ILE A 132 -11.33 4.69 6.41
N THR A 133 -10.70 5.02 7.52
CA THR A 133 -11.38 5.24 8.80
C THR A 133 -11.00 6.62 9.27
N SER A 134 -12.02 7.46 9.51
CA SER A 134 -11.79 8.73 10.18
C SER A 134 -11.81 8.55 11.70
N SER A 135 -11.63 9.61 12.44
CA SER A 135 -11.83 9.58 13.88
C SER A 135 -13.30 9.28 14.22
N ILE A 136 -13.58 8.85 15.45
CA ILE A 136 -14.95 8.59 15.92
C ILE A 136 -15.89 9.82 15.87
N TYR A 137 -15.34 11.00 15.56
CA TYR A 137 -16.08 12.27 15.51
C TYR A 137 -16.23 12.84 14.10
N GLU A 138 -15.63 12.22 13.09
CA GLU A 138 -15.50 12.80 11.77
C GLU A 138 -15.85 11.76 10.70
N ASN A 139 -16.59 12.19 9.69
CA ASN A 139 -16.93 11.31 8.57
C ASN A 139 -15.81 11.29 7.54
N SER A 140 -15.64 10.14 6.92
CA SER A 140 -14.90 9.95 5.68
C SER A 140 -15.87 9.63 4.55
N SER A 141 -15.43 9.81 3.33
CA SER A 141 -16.21 9.37 2.17
C SER A 141 -15.36 8.55 1.21
N SER A 142 -16.03 7.69 0.46
CA SER A 142 -15.44 6.98 -0.67
C SER A 142 -16.38 7.06 -1.85
N MET A 143 -15.82 7.38 -3.02
CA MET A 143 -16.56 7.51 -4.26
C MET A 143 -15.74 7.02 -5.44
N PHE A 144 -16.40 6.71 -6.54
CA PHE A 144 -15.72 6.42 -7.80
C PHE A 144 -15.67 7.63 -8.70
N MET A 145 -14.51 7.92 -9.24
CA MET A 145 -14.30 8.94 -10.23
C MET A 145 -13.51 8.36 -11.40
N GLN A 146 -14.11 8.26 -12.57
CA GLN A 146 -13.53 7.59 -13.73
C GLN A 146 -13.05 6.17 -13.38
N ASP A 147 -11.76 5.87 -13.59
CA ASP A 147 -11.12 4.59 -13.33
C ASP A 147 -10.35 4.57 -12.00
N ALA A 148 -10.83 5.32 -10.99
CA ALA A 148 -10.21 5.38 -9.68
C ALA A 148 -11.25 5.31 -8.58
N ILE A 149 -10.87 4.73 -7.44
CA ILE A 149 -11.56 4.96 -6.18
C ILE A 149 -10.91 6.15 -5.48
N ILE A 150 -11.74 7.05 -4.97
CA ILE A 150 -11.29 8.20 -4.20
C ILE A 150 -11.78 8.05 -2.76
N HIS A 151 -10.86 7.99 -1.83
CA HIS A 151 -11.12 8.16 -0.41
C HIS A 151 -10.87 9.61 -0.02
N TYR A 152 -11.77 10.20 0.72
CA TYR A 152 -11.71 11.60 1.12
C TYR A 152 -11.89 11.76 2.63
N ASN A 153 -11.04 12.58 3.25
CA ASN A 153 -11.15 12.97 4.64
C ASN A 153 -10.46 14.34 4.86
N HIS A 154 -11.19 15.31 5.44
CA HIS A 154 -10.65 16.59 5.92
C HIS A 154 -9.75 17.40 4.97
N GLY A 155 -10.16 17.58 3.74
CA GLY A 155 -9.37 18.34 2.78
C GLY A 155 -8.25 17.54 2.13
N TYR A 156 -8.15 16.24 2.43
CA TYR A 156 -7.22 15.31 1.80
C TYR A 156 -7.96 14.21 1.06
N SER A 157 -7.40 13.75 -0.04
CA SER A 157 -7.94 12.62 -0.79
C SER A 157 -6.85 11.64 -1.17
N VAL A 158 -7.25 10.37 -1.30
CA VAL A 158 -6.40 9.29 -1.80
C VAL A 158 -7.09 8.68 -3.00
N ALA A 159 -6.45 8.76 -4.17
CA ALA A 159 -6.91 8.08 -5.37
C ALA A 159 -6.17 6.76 -5.54
N ILE A 160 -6.92 5.67 -5.71
CA ILE A 160 -6.37 4.33 -5.94
C ILE A 160 -6.84 3.86 -7.31
N PHE A 161 -5.90 3.51 -8.18
CA PHE A 161 -6.16 3.16 -9.57
C PHE A 161 -5.05 2.29 -10.16
N SER A 162 -5.29 1.78 -11.37
CA SER A 162 -4.34 1.01 -12.17
C SER A 162 -4.35 1.50 -13.62
N LYS A 163 -3.42 1.00 -14.43
CA LYS A 163 -3.49 1.09 -15.89
C LYS A 163 -4.54 0.15 -16.47
N THR A 164 -4.85 -0.93 -15.74
CA THR A 164 -5.86 -1.92 -16.10
C THR A 164 -7.24 -1.37 -15.80
N GLU A 165 -8.18 -1.60 -16.71
CA GLU A 165 -9.57 -1.13 -16.60
C GLU A 165 -10.29 -1.74 -15.38
N ILE A 166 -11.15 -0.96 -14.75
CA ILE A 166 -12.03 -1.41 -13.68
C ILE A 166 -13.32 -1.96 -14.31
N ILE A 167 -13.63 -3.23 -14.06
CA ILE A 167 -14.84 -3.89 -14.58
C ILE A 167 -15.96 -4.00 -13.56
N GLU A 168 -15.62 -4.07 -12.27
CA GLU A 168 -16.58 -4.05 -11.18
C GLU A 168 -16.05 -3.18 -10.05
N LYS A 169 -16.94 -2.43 -9.39
CA LYS A 169 -16.57 -1.51 -8.33
C LYS A 169 -17.67 -1.45 -7.28
N ARG A 170 -17.29 -1.36 -6.01
CA ARG A 170 -18.23 -1.23 -4.91
C ARG A 170 -17.66 -0.39 -3.78
N VAL A 171 -18.51 0.45 -3.20
CA VAL A 171 -18.25 1.15 -1.95
C VAL A 171 -19.25 0.67 -0.93
N ASN A 172 -18.83 0.49 0.29
CA ASN A 172 -19.70 0.04 1.36
C ASN A 172 -19.39 0.73 2.68
N SER A 173 -20.35 0.65 3.59
CA SER A 173 -20.17 1.01 4.99
C SER A 173 -19.28 -0.02 5.72
N ASP A 174 -19.09 0.20 7.01
CA ASP A 174 -18.30 -0.62 7.94
C ASP A 174 -18.84 -2.05 8.19
N ILE A 175 -19.43 -2.69 7.19
CA ILE A 175 -19.79 -4.10 7.31
C ILE A 175 -18.48 -4.88 7.37
N GLN A 176 -18.33 -5.70 8.40
CA GLN A 176 -17.22 -6.63 8.58
C GLN A 176 -17.26 -7.74 7.51
N LEU A 177 -16.95 -7.39 6.29
CA LEU A 177 -16.72 -8.39 5.26
C LEU A 177 -15.25 -8.79 5.36
N GLU A 178 -15.02 -10.04 5.67
CA GLU A 178 -13.66 -10.56 5.88
C GLU A 178 -12.85 -10.62 4.58
N TYR A 179 -13.55 -10.72 3.41
CA TYR A 179 -12.91 -10.95 2.11
C TYR A 179 -13.50 -10.07 1.00
N PRO A 180 -12.67 -9.56 0.06
CA PRO A 180 -13.13 -8.76 -1.07
C PRO A 180 -14.18 -9.46 -1.93
N ILE A 181 -14.12 -10.78 -2.02
CA ILE A 181 -15.06 -11.57 -2.84
C ILE A 181 -16.49 -11.49 -2.33
N ASP A 182 -16.69 -11.35 -1.02
CA ASP A 182 -18.02 -11.26 -0.44
C ASP A 182 -18.74 -9.99 -0.87
N TYR A 183 -17.99 -8.95 -1.23
CA TYR A 183 -18.53 -7.70 -1.77
C TYR A 183 -19.22 -7.88 -3.12
N PHE A 184 -18.83 -8.87 -3.92
CA PHE A 184 -19.41 -9.08 -5.25
C PHE A 184 -20.60 -10.04 -5.26
N LYS A 185 -20.88 -10.72 -4.16
CA LYS A 185 -21.93 -11.76 -4.12
C LYS A 185 -23.34 -11.26 -3.87
N ASN A 186 -23.54 -10.20 -3.05
CA ASN A 186 -24.87 -9.92 -2.47
C ASN A 186 -25.22 -8.45 -2.21
N PHE A 187 -24.56 -7.44 -2.79
CA PHE A 187 -24.80 -6.04 -2.42
C PHE A 187 -25.21 -5.17 -3.59
N GLU A 188 -26.09 -4.19 -3.31
CA GLU A 188 -26.44 -3.12 -4.24
C GLU A 188 -25.20 -2.32 -4.63
N ASN A 189 -25.12 -1.91 -5.89
CA ASN A 189 -24.05 -1.05 -6.38
C ASN A 189 -24.19 0.35 -5.78
N ILE A 190 -23.42 0.64 -4.75
CA ILE A 190 -23.31 1.98 -4.18
C ILE A 190 -22.04 2.60 -4.78
N GLU A 191 -22.20 3.74 -5.46
CA GLU A 191 -21.06 4.44 -6.09
C GLU A 191 -20.39 5.44 -5.15
N GLU A 192 -21.06 5.83 -4.07
CA GLU A 192 -20.58 6.77 -3.06
C GLU A 192 -21.09 6.39 -1.68
N TYR A 193 -20.24 6.54 -0.68
CA TYR A 193 -20.60 6.34 0.72
C TYR A 193 -19.91 7.38 1.61
N VAL A 194 -20.66 7.88 2.60
CA VAL A 194 -20.17 8.81 3.64
C VAL A 194 -20.48 8.24 5.01
N GLY A 195 -19.48 8.11 5.87
CA GLY A 195 -19.63 7.62 7.23
C GLY A 195 -18.32 7.64 8.01
N LEU A 196 -18.33 7.11 9.22
CA LEU A 196 -17.15 7.05 10.10
C LEU A 196 -16.05 6.14 9.52
N SER A 197 -16.43 5.15 8.73
CA SER A 197 -15.54 4.24 8.04
C SER A 197 -16.14 3.90 6.70
N SER A 198 -15.34 3.87 5.68
CA SER A 198 -15.75 3.51 4.32
C SER A 198 -14.75 2.52 3.73
N LYS A 199 -15.28 1.50 3.08
CA LYS A 199 -14.51 0.44 2.42
C LYS A 199 -14.89 0.36 0.95
N SER A 200 -13.95 0.01 0.12
CA SER A 200 -14.16 -0.18 -1.31
C SER A 200 -13.51 -1.45 -1.80
N THR A 201 -14.08 -2.01 -2.85
CA THR A 201 -13.48 -3.10 -3.59
C THR A 201 -13.61 -2.86 -5.08
N ILE A 202 -12.52 -3.06 -5.77
CA ILE A 202 -12.40 -2.88 -7.22
C ILE A 202 -11.98 -4.23 -7.80
N LYS A 203 -12.62 -4.65 -8.88
CA LYS A 203 -12.17 -5.76 -9.72
C LYS A 203 -11.73 -5.21 -11.07
N PHE A 204 -10.53 -5.59 -11.46
CA PHE A 204 -9.92 -5.16 -12.71
C PHE A 204 -10.15 -6.18 -13.83
N GLU A 205 -10.00 -5.72 -15.08
CA GLU A 205 -10.03 -6.58 -16.26
C GLU A 205 -9.01 -7.71 -16.11
N LYS A 206 -9.33 -8.85 -16.74
CA LYS A 206 -8.52 -10.07 -16.67
C LYS A 206 -7.13 -9.88 -17.24
N ILE A 207 -6.19 -10.56 -16.62
CA ILE A 207 -4.83 -10.74 -17.12
C ILE A 207 -4.69 -12.20 -17.56
N VAL A 208 -4.38 -12.41 -18.82
CA VAL A 208 -4.10 -13.73 -19.38
C VAL A 208 -2.60 -13.96 -19.36
N ILE A 209 -2.16 -15.07 -18.79
CA ILE A 209 -0.75 -15.38 -18.62
C ILE A 209 -0.47 -16.79 -19.20
N GLU A 210 0.31 -16.84 -20.26
CA GLU A 210 0.72 -18.08 -20.89
C GLU A 210 1.72 -18.86 -20.00
N PRO A 211 1.94 -20.16 -20.23
CA PRO A 211 2.94 -20.94 -19.52
C PRO A 211 4.32 -20.26 -19.49
N ASN A 212 4.94 -20.16 -18.32
CA ASN A 212 6.23 -19.48 -18.08
C ASN A 212 6.26 -17.98 -18.41
N GLU A 213 5.14 -17.36 -18.71
CA GLU A 213 5.05 -15.92 -18.95
C GLU A 213 4.96 -15.16 -17.60
N THR A 214 5.45 -13.91 -17.61
CA THR A 214 5.30 -12.96 -16.51
C THR A 214 4.54 -11.74 -17.00
N LYS A 215 3.54 -11.30 -16.26
CA LYS A 215 2.78 -10.06 -16.51
C LYS A 215 2.92 -9.11 -15.34
N GLU A 216 2.89 -7.82 -15.64
CA GLU A 216 2.93 -6.74 -14.66
C GLU A 216 1.52 -6.16 -14.43
N PHE A 217 1.23 -5.87 -13.16
CA PHE A 217 0.00 -5.21 -12.74
C PHE A 217 0.35 -4.13 -11.72
N PRO A 218 0.52 -2.86 -12.14
CA PRO A 218 0.79 -1.76 -11.23
C PRO A 218 -0.48 -1.19 -10.62
N VAL A 219 -0.42 -0.87 -9.35
CA VAL A 219 -1.43 -0.11 -8.58
C VAL A 219 -0.79 1.17 -8.09
N TYR A 220 -1.46 2.28 -8.28
CA TYR A 220 -1.04 3.60 -7.85
C TYR A 220 -1.93 4.08 -6.72
N VAL A 221 -1.33 4.58 -5.65
CA VAL A 221 -2.00 5.20 -4.52
C VAL A 221 -1.51 6.64 -4.46
N TYR A 222 -2.29 7.56 -5.00
CA TYR A 222 -1.95 8.97 -5.10
C TYR A 222 -2.62 9.77 -3.99
N PHE A 223 -1.83 10.53 -3.24
CA PHE A 223 -2.29 11.37 -2.15
C PHE A 223 -2.36 12.82 -2.59
N ASN A 224 -3.46 13.49 -2.27
CA ASN A 224 -3.71 14.86 -2.68
C ASN A 224 -4.23 15.70 -1.53
N GLU A 225 -3.75 16.93 -1.44
CA GLU A 225 -4.33 17.98 -0.62
C GLU A 225 -5.37 18.72 -1.47
N ASN A 226 -6.61 18.66 -1.04
CA ASN A 226 -7.70 19.29 -1.77
C ASN A 226 -7.76 20.77 -1.42
N ASP A 227 -7.13 21.60 -2.19
CA ASP A 227 -7.47 23.01 -2.19
C ASP A 227 -8.91 23.16 -2.67
N LYS A 228 -9.70 23.99 -2.01
CA LYS A 228 -11.18 24.10 -2.15
C LYS A 228 -11.71 24.35 -3.57
N LYS A 229 -10.85 24.29 -4.58
CA LYS A 229 -11.18 24.67 -5.96
C LYS A 229 -10.95 23.61 -7.05
N GLU A 230 -10.24 22.50 -6.81
CA GLU A 230 -9.75 21.72 -7.96
C GLU A 230 -9.80 20.20 -7.80
N MET A 231 -10.99 19.61 -7.93
CA MET A 231 -11.12 18.19 -8.30
C MET A 231 -10.51 17.92 -9.70
N SER A 232 -10.44 18.92 -10.58
CA SER A 232 -9.80 18.84 -11.91
C SER A 232 -8.31 18.49 -11.84
N GLY A 233 -7.60 18.94 -10.82
CA GLY A 233 -6.20 18.61 -10.62
C GLY A 233 -5.95 17.11 -10.37
N LEU A 234 -6.81 16.45 -9.60
CA LEU A 234 -6.68 15.03 -9.30
C LEU A 234 -6.86 14.15 -10.56
N GLU A 235 -7.80 14.49 -11.44
CA GLU A 235 -8.00 13.79 -12.71
C GLU A 235 -6.75 13.85 -13.60
N MET A 236 -6.14 15.02 -13.69
CA MET A 236 -4.91 15.20 -14.47
C MET A 236 -3.75 14.38 -13.90
N GLU A 237 -3.63 14.30 -12.57
CA GLU A 237 -2.61 13.49 -11.92
C GLU A 237 -2.84 11.98 -12.13
N ILE A 238 -4.08 11.51 -12.10
CA ILE A 238 -4.41 10.12 -12.44
C ILE A 238 -3.99 9.81 -13.88
N ILE A 239 -4.32 10.68 -14.84
CA ILE A 239 -3.94 10.51 -16.25
C ILE A 239 -2.41 10.51 -16.41
N ARG A 240 -1.70 11.40 -15.70
CA ARG A 240 -0.24 11.46 -15.71
C ARG A 240 0.38 10.19 -15.15
N ALA A 241 -0.11 9.74 -13.99
CA ALA A 241 0.41 8.56 -13.31
C ALA A 241 0.23 7.27 -14.14
N LYS A 242 -0.87 7.14 -14.88
CA LYS A 242 -1.08 5.99 -15.78
C LYS A 242 -0.02 5.89 -16.90
N LYS A 243 0.68 6.98 -17.23
CA LYS A 243 1.75 7.02 -18.24
C LYS A 243 3.14 6.72 -17.69
N ILE A 244 3.28 6.60 -16.38
CA ILE A 244 4.58 6.36 -15.72
C ILE A 244 5.11 4.98 -16.12
N ASN A 245 6.39 4.93 -16.47
CA ASN A 245 7.13 3.67 -16.50
C ASN A 245 7.54 3.32 -15.06
N VAL A 246 6.98 2.26 -14.52
CA VAL A 246 7.21 1.85 -13.13
C VAL A 246 8.66 1.47 -12.89
N LYS A 247 9.30 0.77 -13.83
CA LYS A 247 10.70 0.34 -13.70
C LYS A 247 11.68 1.52 -13.68
N ASP A 248 11.41 2.54 -14.49
CA ASP A 248 12.24 3.76 -14.48
C ASP A 248 12.11 4.47 -13.11
N ARG A 249 10.91 4.55 -12.53
CA ARG A 249 10.70 5.14 -11.20
C ARG A 249 11.31 4.31 -10.08
N GLU A 250 11.23 2.99 -10.16
CA GLU A 250 11.92 2.09 -9.22
C GLU A 250 13.45 2.32 -9.27
N ALA A 251 14.03 2.36 -10.46
CA ALA A 251 15.46 2.62 -10.63
C ALA A 251 15.90 4.02 -10.13
N GLU A 252 15.08 5.05 -10.34
CA GLU A 252 15.34 6.39 -9.79
C GLU A 252 15.31 6.38 -8.26
N ALA A 253 14.33 5.71 -7.65
CA ALA A 253 14.21 5.55 -6.20
C ALA A 253 15.40 4.77 -5.62
N GLU A 254 15.80 3.67 -6.27
CA GLU A 254 16.97 2.88 -5.87
C GLU A 254 18.26 3.72 -5.87
N LYS A 255 18.50 4.46 -6.95
CA LYS A 255 19.66 5.34 -7.09
C LYS A 255 19.70 6.43 -6.01
N TYR A 256 18.55 6.97 -5.66
CA TYR A 256 18.48 7.98 -4.60
C TYR A 256 18.84 7.40 -3.24
N TRP A 257 18.24 6.29 -2.85
CA TRP A 257 18.47 5.69 -1.53
C TRP A 257 19.94 5.29 -1.36
N LYS A 258 20.55 4.70 -2.38
CA LYS A 258 21.98 4.36 -2.35
C LYS A 258 22.87 5.59 -2.18
N ARG A 259 22.58 6.67 -2.88
CA ARG A 259 23.31 7.94 -2.72
C ARG A 259 23.11 8.57 -1.33
N LEU A 260 21.88 8.48 -0.78
CA LEU A 260 21.60 8.98 0.55
C LEU A 260 22.45 8.25 1.59
N ILE A 261 22.49 6.92 1.51
CA ILE A 261 23.32 6.11 2.40
C ILE A 261 24.79 6.45 2.26
N GLU A 262 25.34 6.49 1.04
CA GLU A 262 26.73 6.86 0.77
C GLU A 262 27.09 8.21 1.38
N LYS A 263 26.20 9.19 1.28
CA LYS A 263 26.40 10.54 1.84
C LYS A 263 26.45 10.54 3.37
N HIS A 264 25.67 9.69 4.03
CA HIS A 264 25.51 9.71 5.49
C HIS A 264 26.36 8.67 6.23
N ILE A 265 26.91 7.67 5.56
CA ILE A 265 27.89 6.75 6.17
C ILE A 265 29.21 7.50 6.38
N LYS A 266 29.54 7.75 7.65
CA LYS A 266 30.80 8.41 8.04
C LYS A 266 31.77 7.44 8.72
N HIS A 267 31.37 6.20 8.93
CA HIS A 267 32.13 5.18 9.67
C HIS A 267 32.55 4.04 8.72
N ASP A 268 33.69 3.46 9.02
CA ASP A 268 34.16 2.25 8.34
C ASP A 268 33.35 1.04 8.81
N LEU A 269 32.35 0.65 8.03
CA LEU A 269 31.47 -0.48 8.32
C LEU A 269 32.14 -1.86 8.08
N SER A 270 33.35 -1.89 7.51
CA SER A 270 34.09 -3.16 7.31
C SER A 270 34.50 -3.81 8.63
N LYS A 271 34.47 -3.07 9.73
CA LYS A 271 34.86 -3.54 11.08
C LYS A 271 33.71 -4.10 11.89
N VAL A 272 32.48 -4.08 11.38
CA VAL A 272 31.31 -4.63 12.03
C VAL A 272 30.74 -5.79 11.21
N ASP A 273 29.96 -6.67 11.84
CA ASP A 273 29.30 -7.75 11.12
C ASP A 273 28.26 -7.22 10.13
N LEU A 274 27.95 -8.01 9.10
CA LEU A 274 27.05 -7.62 8.03
C LEU A 274 25.68 -7.19 8.53
N LYS A 275 25.11 -7.90 9.50
CA LYS A 275 23.79 -7.59 10.05
C LYS A 275 23.76 -6.25 10.76
N THR A 276 24.80 -5.93 11.53
CA THR A 276 24.95 -4.62 12.18
C THR A 276 25.08 -3.51 11.15
N ALA A 277 25.87 -3.72 10.07
CA ALA A 277 26.00 -2.77 8.99
C ALA A 277 24.69 -2.51 8.27
N GLU A 278 23.90 -3.55 7.99
CA GLU A 278 22.58 -3.45 7.39
C GLU A 278 21.60 -2.69 8.28
N ILE A 279 21.53 -3.00 9.57
CA ILE A 279 20.67 -2.28 10.55
C ILE A 279 21.04 -0.80 10.60
N TYR A 280 22.34 -0.47 10.63
CA TYR A 280 22.79 0.92 10.65
C TYR A 280 22.32 1.68 9.39
N LYS A 281 22.50 1.11 8.21
CA LYS A 281 22.05 1.69 6.95
C LYS A 281 20.53 1.87 6.91
N GLN A 282 19.80 0.84 7.34
CA GLN A 282 18.33 0.88 7.39
C GLN A 282 17.83 1.94 8.39
N SER A 283 18.54 2.16 9.49
CA SER A 283 18.21 3.24 10.44
C SER A 283 18.34 4.63 9.82
N ILE A 284 19.36 4.86 8.98
CA ILE A 284 19.51 6.13 8.23
C ILE A 284 18.28 6.36 7.32
N ILE A 285 17.86 5.32 6.61
CA ILE A 285 16.68 5.38 5.74
C ILE A 285 15.44 5.69 6.57
N LEU A 286 15.19 4.93 7.65
CA LEU A 286 14.03 5.12 8.52
C LEU A 286 13.96 6.53 9.11
N LEU A 287 15.05 7.05 9.63
CA LEU A 287 15.10 8.44 10.12
C LEU A 287 14.75 9.44 9.03
N SER A 288 15.15 9.20 7.80
CA SER A 288 14.85 10.08 6.67
C SER A 288 13.38 10.08 6.29
N ILE A 289 12.69 8.93 6.36
CA ILE A 289 11.25 8.84 6.01
C ILE A 289 10.32 9.20 7.14
N LEU A 290 10.75 9.04 8.40
CA LEU A 290 9.98 9.42 9.59
C LEU A 290 10.16 10.89 9.97
N ARG A 291 10.98 11.62 9.24
CA ARG A 291 11.19 13.04 9.44
C ARG A 291 10.11 13.85 8.76
N ASN A 292 9.48 14.74 9.52
CA ASN A 292 8.64 15.79 8.96
C ASN A 292 9.53 16.79 8.20
N ASN A 293 9.33 16.94 6.90
CA ASN A 293 10.18 17.79 6.06
C ASN A 293 10.01 19.29 6.30
N GLU A 294 8.91 19.72 6.94
CA GLU A 294 8.64 21.12 7.24
C GLU A 294 9.27 21.54 8.58
N THR A 295 9.10 20.71 9.60
CA THR A 295 9.56 21.02 10.97
C THR A 295 10.93 20.45 11.30
N GLY A 296 11.37 19.43 10.58
CA GLY A 296 12.57 18.66 10.87
C GLY A 296 12.41 17.65 12.01
N ALA A 297 11.27 17.59 12.67
CA ALA A 297 10.99 16.64 13.73
C ALA A 297 10.93 15.21 13.19
N VAL A 298 11.38 14.25 14.00
CA VAL A 298 11.32 12.81 13.66
C VAL A 298 10.38 12.14 14.64
N ILE A 299 9.36 11.43 14.12
CA ILE A 299 8.46 10.65 14.98
C ILE A 299 9.15 9.38 15.47
N ALA A 300 8.82 8.95 16.68
CA ALA A 300 9.45 7.76 17.28
C ALA A 300 8.95 6.46 16.68
N ALA A 301 7.69 6.41 16.28
CA ALA A 301 7.04 5.25 15.70
C ALA A 301 5.88 5.68 14.80
N LEU A 302 5.59 4.85 13.79
CA LEU A 302 4.46 5.06 12.88
C LEU A 302 3.15 4.49 13.44
N GLU A 303 3.25 3.64 14.45
CA GLU A 303 2.11 3.04 15.13
C GLU A 303 1.38 4.09 15.98
N SER A 304 0.06 4.18 15.81
CA SER A 304 -0.79 5.02 16.65
C SER A 304 -1.64 4.17 17.59
N ASP A 305 -1.91 4.67 18.78
CA ASP A 305 -2.80 4.04 19.76
C ASP A 305 -4.30 4.25 19.44
N GLU A 306 -4.64 4.83 18.30
CA GLU A 306 -6.02 5.16 17.90
C GLU A 306 -6.97 3.95 17.94
N GLU A 307 -6.46 2.73 17.80
CA GLU A 307 -7.26 1.51 17.81
C GLU A 307 -7.42 0.85 19.20
N ARG A 308 -6.81 1.41 20.26
CA ARG A 308 -7.04 0.91 21.61
C ARG A 308 -8.40 1.34 22.13
N LYS A 309 -9.42 0.57 21.81
CA LYS A 309 -10.83 0.74 22.25
C LYS A 309 -11.04 0.86 23.78
N HIS A 310 -10.00 0.76 24.56
CA HIS A 310 -10.07 0.74 26.05
C HIS A 310 -9.16 1.74 26.76
N SER A 311 -8.36 2.54 26.08
CA SER A 311 -7.64 3.62 26.76
C SER A 311 -8.52 4.86 26.77
N ARG A 312 -8.81 5.38 27.98
CA ARG A 312 -9.44 6.69 28.17
C ARG A 312 -8.51 7.85 27.79
N ARG A 313 -7.49 7.62 26.99
CA ARG A 313 -6.50 8.61 26.62
C ARG A 313 -6.89 9.23 25.29
N ILE A 314 -6.87 10.55 25.25
CA ILE A 314 -7.22 11.34 24.07
C ILE A 314 -6.23 11.00 22.96
N PRO A 315 -6.70 10.58 21.77
CA PRO A 315 -5.83 10.17 20.65
C PRO A 315 -4.77 11.21 20.26
N ASP A 316 -5.10 12.47 20.42
CA ASP A 316 -4.25 13.60 20.02
C ASP A 316 -2.99 13.80 20.87
N MET A 317 -2.84 13.08 21.98
CA MET A 317 -1.69 13.26 22.89
C MET A 317 -0.52 12.31 22.63
N TYR A 318 -0.68 11.26 21.81
CA TYR A 318 0.35 10.23 21.65
C TYR A 318 1.25 10.40 20.42
N GLY A 319 0.81 11.10 19.41
CA GLY A 319 1.67 11.46 18.29
C GLY A 319 2.68 12.57 18.61
N GLN A 320 2.55 13.23 19.77
CA GLN A 320 3.35 14.41 20.10
C GLN A 320 4.48 14.15 21.11
N GLU A 321 4.54 12.99 21.75
CA GLU A 321 5.41 12.84 22.94
C GLU A 321 6.85 12.43 22.66
N THR A 322 7.24 12.14 21.43
CA THR A 322 8.64 11.74 21.19
C THR A 322 9.19 12.30 19.89
N TYR A 323 9.36 13.61 19.82
CA TYR A 323 10.16 14.22 18.78
C TYR A 323 11.63 14.22 19.22
N ILE A 324 12.47 13.57 18.48
CA ILE A 324 13.92 13.72 18.60
C ILE A 324 14.31 14.86 17.65
N MET A 325 14.68 16.02 18.20
CA MET A 325 15.34 17.06 17.40
C MET A 325 16.76 16.58 17.08
N LEU A 326 17.04 16.36 15.83
CA LEU A 326 18.37 16.06 15.30
C LEU A 326 19.04 17.34 14.80
#